data_01a50ce3e59a105b2e555f98a9ff636e
#
_entry.id   01a50ce3e59a105b2e555f98a9ff636e
#
_cell.length_a   1.000
_cell.length_b   1.000
_cell.length_c   1.000
_cell.angle_alpha   90.00
_cell.angle_beta   90.00
_cell.angle_gamma   90.00
#
_symmetry.space_group_name_H-M   'P 1'
#
loop_
_entity.id
_entity.type
_entity.pdbx_description
1 polymer ?
#
loop_
_entity_poly.entity_id
_entity_poly.type
_entity_poly.pdbx_seq_one_letter_code
_entity_poly.pdbx_strand_id
1 'polypeptide(L)'
;YGKGTVQNIIDLNRMVHNNTNGDIGAFKFTTQKYYRINGGSTQLEGVKSDVVVPNRYTYLDMGEKDQDNPLPWDEIQAASYTLWNSSIDYELMIERSRDRMQKSPQMKLIDENAKWIKKVQSKDLYSLSYNDYSSELEQNETESKRFDALSDYESNLSFESLPYELPIMEKDSVFKKNRERWHETLKKDVYMEEAL
;
A
#
# COMPACT_ATOMS: atom_id res chain seq x y z
N TYR A 1 1.22 -1.20 6.59
CA TYR A 1 1.39 -2.61 7.01
C TYR A 1 1.48 -2.75 8.53
N GLY A 2 2.10 -1.82 9.25
CA GLY A 2 2.07 -1.72 10.70
C GLY A 2 3.05 -2.64 11.45
N LYS A 3 4.17 -3.05 10.84
CA LYS A 3 5.21 -3.80 11.54
C LYS A 3 6.20 -2.86 12.23
N GLY A 4 6.33 -3.01 13.55
CA GLY A 4 7.24 -2.23 14.39
C GLY A 4 8.35 -3.06 15.06
N THR A 5 8.66 -4.23 14.49
CA THR A 5 9.57 -5.20 15.09
C THR A 5 10.65 -5.67 14.14
N VAL A 6 11.81 -6.03 14.69
CA VAL A 6 12.89 -6.72 13.97
C VAL A 6 12.89 -8.18 14.37
N GLN A 7 12.94 -9.06 13.39
CA GLN A 7 12.98 -10.51 13.59
C GLN A 7 14.29 -11.06 13.08
N ASN A 8 14.85 -11.99 13.83
CA ASN A 8 16.02 -12.78 13.43
C ASN A 8 15.61 -14.23 13.15
N ILE A 9 16.38 -14.86 12.28
CA ILE A 9 16.23 -16.28 11.97
C ILE A 9 17.53 -16.98 12.39
N ILE A 10 17.40 -18.00 13.22
CA ILE A 10 18.51 -18.87 13.63
C ILE A 10 18.31 -20.22 12.96
N ASP A 11 19.32 -20.64 12.21
CA ASP A 11 19.40 -21.99 11.66
C ASP A 11 19.77 -22.96 12.80
N LEU A 12 18.84 -23.84 13.14
CA LEU A 12 19.00 -24.78 14.26
C LEU A 12 20.08 -25.84 13.95
N ASN A 13 20.35 -26.15 12.69
CA ASN A 13 21.42 -27.08 12.30
C ASN A 13 22.81 -26.58 12.73
N ARG A 14 23.00 -25.26 12.85
CA ARG A 14 24.26 -24.68 13.32
C ARG A 14 24.41 -24.73 14.84
N MET A 15 23.32 -24.90 15.58
CA MET A 15 23.30 -24.91 17.04
C MET A 15 23.41 -26.32 17.62
N VAL A 16 22.93 -27.32 16.89
CA VAL A 16 22.93 -28.72 17.35
C VAL A 16 24.11 -29.45 16.72
N HIS A 17 25.12 -29.68 17.52
CA HIS A 17 26.28 -30.48 17.08
C HIS A 17 25.92 -31.96 16.99
N ASN A 18 26.45 -32.64 15.97
CA ASN A 18 26.25 -34.07 15.73
C ASN A 18 24.80 -34.49 15.47
N ASN A 19 24.01 -33.63 14.83
CA ASN A 19 22.68 -34.00 14.40
C ASN A 19 22.76 -35.03 13.27
N THR A 20 22.21 -36.21 13.52
CA THR A 20 22.10 -37.32 12.54
C THR A 20 20.69 -37.45 11.95
N ASN A 21 19.74 -36.65 12.38
CA ASN A 21 18.33 -36.78 12.04
C ASN A 21 17.90 -35.92 10.83
N GLY A 22 18.86 -35.39 10.06
CA GLY A 22 18.58 -34.52 8.91
C GLY A 22 18.37 -33.05 9.29
N ASP A 23 17.69 -32.30 8.44
CA ASP A 23 17.43 -30.88 8.64
C ASP A 23 16.41 -30.66 9.78
N ILE A 24 16.82 -29.92 10.83
CA ILE A 24 15.97 -29.53 11.96
C ILE A 24 15.35 -28.16 11.82
N GLY A 25 15.59 -27.49 10.68
CA GLY A 25 14.94 -26.24 10.33
C GLY A 25 15.54 -24.99 10.96
N ALA A 26 14.75 -23.93 11.02
CA ALA A 26 15.14 -22.63 11.52
C ALA A 26 14.09 -22.06 12.49
N PHE A 27 14.54 -21.28 13.47
CA PHE A 27 13.69 -20.59 14.41
C PHE A 27 13.69 -19.10 14.15
N LYS A 28 12.49 -18.53 13.89
CA LYS A 28 12.27 -17.09 13.69
C LYS A 28 11.68 -16.48 14.95
N PHE A 29 12.31 -15.42 15.47
CA PHE A 29 11.86 -14.76 16.68
C PHE A 29 12.11 -13.25 16.63
N THR A 30 11.31 -12.50 17.38
CA THR A 30 11.44 -11.05 17.52
C THR A 30 12.52 -10.73 18.54
N THR A 31 13.46 -9.85 18.16
CA THR A 31 14.57 -9.42 19.00
C THR A 31 14.52 -7.97 19.40
N GLN A 32 13.87 -7.12 18.60
CA GLN A 32 13.85 -5.68 18.84
C GLN A 32 12.49 -5.10 18.41
N LYS A 33 12.09 -4.02 19.10
CA LYS A 33 11.05 -3.09 18.66
C LYS A 33 11.72 -1.75 18.36
N TYR A 34 11.15 -0.99 17.43
CA TYR A 34 11.62 0.37 17.15
C TYR A 34 10.48 1.36 17.32
N TYR A 35 10.87 2.56 17.68
CA TYR A 35 9.97 3.64 18.02
C TYR A 35 10.34 4.88 17.22
N ARG A 36 9.35 5.70 16.96
CA ARG A 36 9.53 7.00 16.31
C ARG A 36 10.04 8.00 17.35
N ILE A 37 10.49 9.18 16.88
CA ILE A 37 11.01 10.24 17.76
C ILE A 37 10.00 10.72 18.80
N ASN A 38 8.69 10.60 18.49
CA ASN A 38 7.60 10.93 19.43
C ASN A 38 7.31 9.84 20.46
N GLY A 39 8.09 8.76 20.48
CA GLY A 39 7.95 7.64 21.40
C GLY A 39 6.99 6.53 20.95
N GLY A 40 6.13 6.77 19.98
CA GLY A 40 5.14 5.79 19.52
C GLY A 40 5.76 4.71 18.63
N SER A 41 5.34 3.45 18.83
CA SER A 41 5.67 2.34 17.93
C SER A 41 4.92 2.42 16.60
N THR A 42 5.49 1.85 15.55
CA THR A 42 4.77 1.59 14.31
C THR A 42 4.03 0.24 14.32
N GLN A 43 4.13 -0.52 15.41
CA GLN A 43 3.49 -1.83 15.53
C GLN A 43 1.96 -1.68 15.45
N LEU A 44 1.29 -2.52 14.66
CA LEU A 44 -0.12 -2.55 14.33
C LEU A 44 -0.62 -1.35 13.50
N GLU A 45 -0.15 -0.15 13.78
CA GLU A 45 -0.69 1.08 13.19
C GLU A 45 0.09 1.60 11.98
N GLY A 46 1.35 1.22 11.85
CA GLY A 46 2.24 1.79 10.82
C GLY A 46 2.56 3.26 11.06
N VAL A 47 2.90 3.95 9.98
CA VAL A 47 3.03 5.40 9.95
C VAL A 47 1.73 5.97 9.38
N LYS A 48 0.98 6.71 10.20
CA LYS A 48 -0.26 7.33 9.79
C LYS A 48 0.02 8.52 8.88
N SER A 49 -0.62 8.55 7.73
CA SER A 49 -0.61 9.70 6.81
C SER A 49 -1.64 10.72 7.26
N ASP A 50 -1.34 12.01 7.09
CA ASP A 50 -2.27 13.11 7.40
C ASP A 50 -3.44 13.13 6.41
N VAL A 51 -3.19 12.74 5.16
CA VAL A 51 -4.19 12.50 4.13
C VAL A 51 -4.20 11.02 3.77
N VAL A 52 -5.33 10.37 4.01
CA VAL A 52 -5.53 8.95 3.67
C VAL A 52 -6.30 8.88 2.36
N VAL A 53 -5.66 8.35 1.34
CA VAL A 53 -6.27 8.14 0.02
C VAL A 53 -6.85 6.73 -0.11
N PRO A 54 -8.00 6.55 -0.78
CA PRO A 54 -8.54 5.23 -1.02
C PRO A 54 -7.63 4.44 -1.97
N ASN A 55 -7.48 3.15 -1.73
CA ASN A 55 -6.79 2.24 -2.64
C ASN A 55 -7.49 0.88 -2.63
N ARG A 56 -7.19 0.02 -3.61
CA ARG A 56 -7.85 -1.29 -3.76
C ARG A 56 -7.72 -2.23 -2.55
N TYR A 57 -6.79 -1.96 -1.65
CA TYR A 57 -6.51 -2.79 -0.46
C TYR A 57 -7.08 -2.20 0.83
N THR A 58 -7.75 -1.05 0.75
CA THR A 58 -8.21 -0.28 1.92
C THR A 58 -9.01 -1.11 2.93
N TYR A 59 -9.81 -2.05 2.44
CA TYR A 59 -10.70 -2.86 3.29
C TYR A 59 -10.21 -4.30 3.49
N LEU A 60 -9.03 -4.65 2.97
CA LEU A 60 -8.47 -5.99 3.13
C LEU A 60 -7.70 -6.13 4.44
N ASP A 61 -7.87 -7.27 5.09
CA ASP A 61 -7.17 -7.61 6.33
C ASP A 61 -5.75 -8.13 5.96
N MET A 62 -4.81 -7.21 5.76
CA MET A 62 -3.46 -7.49 5.27
C MET A 62 -2.36 -6.90 6.18
N GLY A 63 -2.74 -6.29 7.28
CA GLY A 63 -1.82 -5.62 8.19
C GLY A 63 -1.24 -6.54 9.25
N GLU A 64 -0.27 -6.03 9.99
CA GLU A 64 0.26 -6.72 11.18
C GLU A 64 -0.84 -6.93 12.24
N LYS A 65 -1.80 -6.01 12.33
CA LYS A 65 -2.94 -6.07 13.24
C LYS A 65 -3.90 -7.22 12.95
N ASP A 66 -3.88 -7.74 11.72
CA ASP A 66 -4.80 -8.78 11.24
C ASP A 66 -4.19 -10.19 11.37
N GLN A 67 -3.00 -10.32 11.96
CA GLN A 67 -2.38 -11.61 12.27
C GLN A 67 -2.95 -12.22 13.54
N ASP A 68 -2.91 -13.54 13.68
CA ASP A 68 -3.49 -14.27 14.83
C ASP A 68 -2.83 -13.91 16.12
N ASN A 69 -1.80 -13.47 16.40
CA ASN A 69 -1.19 -13.10 17.68
C ASN A 69 -0.15 -11.97 17.48
N PRO A 70 -0.59 -10.79 17.09
CA PRO A 70 0.34 -9.70 16.87
C PRO A 70 0.89 -9.18 18.21
N LEU A 71 2.13 -8.74 18.21
CA LEU A 71 2.65 -8.01 19.37
C LEU A 71 1.85 -6.71 19.56
N PRO A 72 1.48 -6.36 20.80
CA PRO A 72 0.71 -5.15 21.05
C PRO A 72 1.49 -3.89 20.69
N TRP A 73 0.73 -2.85 20.36
CA TRP A 73 1.29 -1.50 20.27
C TRP A 73 1.69 -1.00 21.67
N ASP A 74 2.78 -0.26 21.73
CA ASP A 74 3.24 0.41 22.93
C ASP A 74 4.02 1.69 22.58
N GLU A 75 4.41 2.42 23.61
CA GLU A 75 5.19 3.65 23.47
C GLU A 75 6.30 3.73 24.53
N ILE A 76 7.31 4.51 24.23
CA ILE A 76 8.39 4.89 25.15
C ILE A 76 8.43 6.41 25.31
N GLN A 77 9.24 6.90 26.20
CA GLN A 77 9.46 8.34 26.34
C GLN A 77 9.93 8.94 24.99
N ALA A 78 9.26 9.99 24.53
CA ALA A 78 9.65 10.71 23.34
C ALA A 78 11.09 11.26 23.45
N ALA A 79 11.80 11.28 22.33
CA ALA A 79 13.09 11.95 22.26
C ALA A 79 12.91 13.49 22.46
N SER A 80 13.95 14.15 22.95
CA SER A 80 13.97 15.62 22.95
C SER A 80 14.21 16.10 21.52
N TYR A 81 13.22 16.77 20.92
CA TYR A 81 13.33 17.33 19.57
C TYR A 81 12.56 18.61 19.43
N THR A 82 12.94 19.41 18.46
CA THR A 82 12.23 20.63 18.07
C THR A 82 11.50 20.37 16.75
N LEU A 83 10.20 20.70 16.72
CA LEU A 83 9.43 20.62 15.47
C LEU A 83 9.99 21.62 14.46
N TRP A 84 10.15 21.15 13.24
CA TRP A 84 10.49 22.03 12.13
C TRP A 84 9.33 23.00 11.88
N ASN A 85 9.62 24.29 12.01
CA ASN A 85 8.64 25.32 11.72
C ASN A 85 8.57 25.54 10.21
N SER A 86 7.48 25.09 9.61
CA SER A 86 7.18 25.29 8.19
C SER A 86 6.27 26.53 8.03
N SER A 87 6.48 27.28 6.95
CA SER A 87 5.56 28.35 6.53
C SER A 87 4.28 27.80 5.86
N ILE A 88 4.16 26.48 5.71
CA ILE A 88 3.02 25.82 5.08
C ILE A 88 1.94 25.60 6.14
N ASP A 89 0.72 26.01 5.82
CA ASP A 89 -0.47 25.70 6.60
C ASP A 89 -0.92 24.25 6.26
N TYR A 90 -0.43 23.30 7.03
CA TYR A 90 -0.72 21.87 6.82
C TYR A 90 -2.21 21.55 7.02
N GLU A 91 -2.88 22.18 7.96
CA GLU A 91 -4.31 21.94 8.23
C GLU A 91 -5.15 22.33 7.03
N LEU A 92 -4.89 23.50 6.47
CA LEU A 92 -5.57 23.97 5.26
C LEU A 92 -5.28 23.06 4.04
N MET A 93 -4.04 22.59 3.89
CA MET A 93 -3.69 21.66 2.80
C MET A 93 -4.42 20.33 2.94
N ILE A 94 -4.47 19.77 4.14
CA ILE A 94 -5.20 18.53 4.45
C ILE A 94 -6.70 18.68 4.16
N GLU A 95 -7.31 19.79 4.58
CA GLU A 95 -8.72 20.06 4.33
C GLU A 95 -9.02 20.16 2.82
N ARG A 96 -8.21 20.91 2.08
CA ARG A 96 -8.34 21.04 0.62
C ARG A 96 -8.20 19.71 -0.10
N SER A 97 -7.24 18.89 0.30
CA SER A 97 -7.06 17.55 -0.27
C SER A 97 -8.27 16.65 -0.01
N ARG A 98 -8.78 16.65 1.21
CA ARG A 98 -9.99 15.89 1.57
C ARG A 98 -11.20 16.33 0.74
N ASP A 99 -11.38 17.64 0.55
CA ASP A 99 -12.48 18.19 -0.25
C ASP A 99 -12.37 17.78 -1.73
N ARG A 100 -11.17 17.87 -2.33
CA ARG A 100 -10.92 17.39 -3.70
C ARG A 100 -11.22 15.90 -3.86
N MET A 101 -10.71 15.06 -2.95
CA MET A 101 -10.94 13.61 -2.99
C MET A 101 -12.42 13.25 -2.87
N GLN A 102 -13.17 13.95 -1.99
CA GLN A 102 -14.61 13.71 -1.85
C GLN A 102 -15.40 14.06 -3.13
N LYS A 103 -14.91 15.01 -3.92
CA LYS A 103 -15.53 15.43 -5.18
C LYS A 103 -15.08 14.59 -6.36
N SER A 104 -13.91 13.94 -6.28
CA SER A 104 -13.32 13.17 -7.36
C SER A 104 -14.12 11.90 -7.68
N PRO A 105 -14.66 11.75 -8.90
CA PRO A 105 -15.30 10.51 -9.33
C PRO A 105 -14.35 9.30 -9.31
N GLN A 106 -13.08 9.54 -9.67
CA GLN A 106 -12.06 8.50 -9.73
C GLN A 106 -11.76 7.94 -8.32
N MET A 107 -11.59 8.81 -7.32
CA MET A 107 -11.37 8.38 -5.94
C MET A 107 -12.57 7.60 -5.38
N LYS A 108 -13.79 8.02 -5.73
CA LYS A 108 -15.01 7.28 -5.37
C LYS A 108 -15.05 5.90 -6.02
N LEU A 109 -14.70 5.80 -7.30
CA LEU A 109 -14.68 4.52 -8.02
C LEU A 109 -13.62 3.57 -7.44
N ILE A 110 -12.45 4.08 -7.02
CA ILE A 110 -11.42 3.29 -6.33
C ILE A 110 -11.96 2.75 -5.00
N ASP A 111 -12.64 3.58 -4.21
CA ASP A 111 -13.23 3.17 -2.93
C ASP A 111 -14.32 2.11 -3.12
N GLU A 112 -15.19 2.29 -4.11
CA GLU A 112 -16.20 1.30 -4.48
C GLU A 112 -15.60 -0.02 -4.94
N ASN A 113 -14.53 0.03 -5.74
CA ASN A 113 -13.78 -1.16 -6.15
C ASN A 113 -13.19 -1.90 -4.94
N ALA A 114 -12.58 -1.17 -4.01
CA ALA A 114 -12.04 -1.75 -2.79
C ALA A 114 -13.12 -2.44 -1.92
N LYS A 115 -14.31 -1.83 -1.80
CA LYS A 115 -15.47 -2.44 -1.10
C LYS A 115 -15.95 -3.70 -1.81
N TRP A 116 -16.03 -3.65 -3.13
CA TRP A 116 -16.41 -4.81 -3.94
C TRP A 116 -15.41 -5.97 -3.79
N ILE A 117 -14.11 -5.69 -3.86
CA ILE A 117 -13.05 -6.70 -3.63
C ILE A 117 -13.22 -7.34 -2.24
N LYS A 118 -13.44 -6.54 -1.19
CA LYS A 118 -13.69 -7.06 0.17
C LYS A 118 -14.91 -7.96 0.21
N LYS A 119 -16.03 -7.54 -0.41
CA LYS A 119 -17.26 -8.34 -0.50
C LYS A 119 -17.01 -9.71 -1.15
N VAL A 120 -16.29 -9.73 -2.28
CA VAL A 120 -15.98 -10.96 -3.02
C VAL A 120 -15.05 -11.86 -2.21
N GLN A 121 -14.01 -11.31 -1.61
CA GLN A 121 -13.05 -12.10 -0.80
C GLN A 121 -13.63 -12.63 0.52
N SER A 122 -14.60 -11.92 1.11
CA SER A 122 -15.22 -12.34 2.37
C SER A 122 -16.29 -13.41 2.20
N LYS A 123 -16.47 -13.91 0.99
CA LYS A 123 -17.45 -14.94 0.70
C LYS A 123 -16.86 -16.32 0.95
N ASP A 124 -17.40 -17.00 1.96
CA ASP A 124 -16.94 -18.33 2.38
C ASP A 124 -17.87 -19.47 1.91
N LEU A 125 -19.09 -19.12 1.43
CA LEU A 125 -20.08 -20.09 1.02
C LEU A 125 -20.43 -19.95 -0.45
N TYR A 126 -20.37 -21.07 -1.16
CA TYR A 126 -20.71 -21.17 -2.57
C TYR A 126 -21.80 -22.22 -2.78
N SER A 127 -22.75 -21.96 -3.70
CA SER A 127 -23.75 -22.94 -4.08
C SER A 127 -23.09 -24.11 -4.83
N LEU A 128 -23.50 -25.32 -4.51
CA LEU A 128 -23.13 -26.52 -5.27
C LEU A 128 -24.03 -26.75 -6.49
N SER A 129 -25.10 -25.95 -6.65
CA SER A 129 -25.89 -25.90 -7.87
C SER A 129 -25.12 -25.21 -8.99
N TYR A 130 -24.97 -25.90 -10.12
CA TYR A 130 -24.29 -25.34 -11.28
C TYR A 130 -24.93 -24.02 -11.76
N ASN A 131 -26.26 -23.98 -11.81
CA ASN A 131 -26.98 -22.79 -12.29
C ASN A 131 -26.77 -21.58 -11.39
N ASP A 132 -26.83 -21.79 -10.07
CA ASP A 132 -26.65 -20.70 -9.10
C ASP A 132 -25.21 -20.19 -9.13
N TYR A 133 -24.24 -21.09 -9.16
CA TYR A 133 -22.84 -20.75 -9.21
C TYR A 133 -22.47 -20.02 -10.53
N SER A 134 -22.98 -20.50 -11.68
CA SER A 134 -22.76 -19.87 -12.98
C SER A 134 -23.38 -18.46 -13.03
N SER A 135 -24.61 -18.31 -12.52
CA SER A 135 -25.27 -17.01 -12.44
C SER A 135 -24.50 -16.03 -11.57
N GLU A 136 -23.96 -16.49 -10.47
CA GLU A 136 -23.14 -15.67 -9.59
C GLU A 136 -21.83 -15.22 -10.26
N LEU A 137 -21.15 -16.13 -10.99
CA LEU A 137 -19.95 -15.76 -11.76
C LEU A 137 -20.25 -14.68 -12.80
N GLU A 138 -21.34 -14.81 -13.55
CA GLU A 138 -21.76 -13.83 -14.54
C GLU A 138 -22.09 -12.46 -13.90
N GLN A 139 -22.72 -12.46 -12.72
CA GLN A 139 -22.99 -11.24 -11.98
C GLN A 139 -21.70 -10.58 -11.51
N ASN A 140 -20.76 -11.33 -10.95
CA ASN A 140 -19.48 -10.82 -10.51
C ASN A 140 -18.65 -10.28 -11.69
N GLU A 141 -18.67 -10.96 -12.83
CA GLU A 141 -18.02 -10.48 -14.05
C GLU A 141 -18.66 -9.16 -14.53
N THR A 142 -19.98 -9.07 -14.51
CA THR A 142 -20.70 -7.86 -14.91
C THR A 142 -20.41 -6.70 -13.96
N GLU A 143 -20.42 -6.95 -12.65
CA GLU A 143 -20.04 -5.94 -11.64
C GLU A 143 -18.59 -5.48 -11.78
N SER A 144 -17.65 -6.38 -12.10
CA SER A 144 -16.24 -6.05 -12.25
C SER A 144 -15.97 -5.11 -13.43
N LYS A 145 -16.70 -5.25 -14.53
CA LYS A 145 -16.54 -4.44 -15.76
C LYS A 145 -16.70 -2.94 -15.52
N ARG A 146 -17.49 -2.52 -14.52
CA ARG A 146 -17.62 -1.10 -14.19
C ARG A 146 -16.31 -0.48 -13.69
N PHE A 147 -15.39 -1.31 -13.17
CA PHE A 147 -14.10 -0.89 -12.66
C PHE A 147 -13.01 -0.83 -13.75
N ASP A 148 -13.30 -1.28 -14.97
CA ASP A 148 -12.37 -1.16 -16.08
C ASP A 148 -12.03 0.31 -16.36
N ALA A 149 -12.98 1.22 -16.11
CA ALA A 149 -12.78 2.66 -16.17
C ALA A 149 -11.64 3.20 -15.25
N LEU A 150 -11.21 2.44 -14.25
CA LEU A 150 -10.04 2.79 -13.43
C LEU A 150 -8.74 2.78 -14.25
N SER A 151 -8.67 1.93 -15.28
CA SER A 151 -7.52 1.82 -16.19
C SER A 151 -7.48 2.93 -17.23
N ASP A 152 -8.64 3.54 -17.51
CA ASP A 152 -8.81 4.55 -18.55
C ASP A 152 -8.57 5.98 -18.02
N TYR A 153 -8.28 6.09 -16.73
CA TYR A 153 -8.01 7.40 -16.13
C TYR A 153 -6.78 8.07 -16.74
N GLU A 154 -6.93 9.35 -17.05
CA GLU A 154 -5.86 10.21 -17.53
C GLU A 154 -6.02 11.60 -16.92
N SER A 155 -4.99 12.09 -16.25
CA SER A 155 -4.95 13.42 -15.65
C SER A 155 -4.68 14.50 -16.70
N ASN A 156 -4.91 15.75 -16.33
CA ASN A 156 -4.52 16.91 -17.14
C ASN A 156 -3.04 17.31 -16.96
N LEU A 157 -2.26 16.51 -16.25
CA LEU A 157 -0.85 16.78 -16.00
C LEU A 157 0.01 16.45 -17.22
N SER A 158 1.07 17.23 -17.44
CA SER A 158 2.14 16.94 -18.39
C SER A 158 3.44 16.69 -17.63
N PHE A 159 4.19 15.69 -18.07
CA PHE A 159 5.46 15.31 -17.46
C PHE A 159 6.58 15.43 -18.48
N GLU A 160 7.67 16.07 -18.08
CA GLU A 160 8.85 16.26 -18.92
C GLU A 160 10.09 15.71 -18.22
N SER A 161 11.04 15.25 -19.01
CA SER A 161 12.34 14.83 -18.50
C SER A 161 13.16 16.04 -18.06
N LEU A 162 13.97 15.86 -17.03
CA LEU A 162 14.82 16.92 -16.53
C LEU A 162 15.92 17.28 -17.54
N PRO A 163 16.38 18.53 -17.60
CA PRO A 163 17.35 18.99 -18.60
C PRO A 163 18.61 18.13 -18.68
N TYR A 164 19.11 17.59 -17.58
CA TYR A 164 20.30 16.73 -17.55
C TYR A 164 20.05 15.33 -18.13
N GLU A 165 18.80 14.89 -18.25
CA GLU A 165 18.42 13.60 -18.82
C GLU A 165 18.33 13.65 -20.35
N LEU A 166 18.03 14.83 -20.93
CA LEU A 166 17.83 14.97 -22.37
C LEU A 166 19.04 14.48 -23.19
N PRO A 167 20.30 14.85 -22.85
CA PRO A 167 21.45 14.33 -23.58
C PRO A 167 21.68 12.82 -23.44
N ILE A 168 21.20 12.22 -22.35
CA ILE A 168 21.24 10.78 -22.14
C ILE A 168 20.21 10.10 -23.04
N MET A 169 19.01 10.64 -23.10
CA MET A 169 17.92 10.15 -23.95
C MET A 169 18.26 10.19 -25.44
N GLU A 170 19.05 11.18 -25.88
CA GLU A 170 19.54 11.26 -27.27
C GLU A 170 20.50 10.13 -27.62
N LYS A 171 21.30 9.66 -26.66
CA LYS A 171 22.32 8.63 -26.85
C LYS A 171 21.84 7.22 -26.55
N ASP A 172 20.84 7.08 -25.70
CA ASP A 172 20.29 5.80 -25.24
C ASP A 172 18.79 5.72 -25.51
N SER A 173 18.45 5.01 -26.56
CA SER A 173 17.06 4.81 -26.99
C SER A 173 16.24 3.97 -25.99
N VAL A 174 16.87 3.08 -25.23
CA VAL A 174 16.21 2.25 -24.21
C VAL A 174 15.86 3.13 -23.02
N PHE A 175 16.79 3.96 -22.57
CA PHE A 175 16.54 4.93 -21.50
C PHE A 175 15.42 5.89 -21.89
N LYS A 176 15.44 6.44 -23.11
CA LYS A 176 14.38 7.31 -23.66
C LYS A 176 13.01 6.65 -23.59
N LYS A 177 12.88 5.43 -24.15
CA LYS A 177 11.62 4.68 -24.16
C LYS A 177 11.10 4.38 -22.74
N ASN A 178 11.98 4.08 -21.80
CA ASN A 178 11.60 3.85 -20.42
C ASN A 178 11.08 5.13 -19.74
N ARG A 179 11.71 6.28 -20.01
CA ARG A 179 11.26 7.59 -19.52
C ARG A 179 9.90 7.97 -20.07
N GLU A 180 9.71 7.87 -21.39
CA GLU A 180 8.42 8.15 -22.04
C GLU A 180 7.31 7.29 -21.47
N ARG A 181 7.55 5.98 -21.32
CA ARG A 181 6.58 5.06 -20.69
C ARG A 181 6.29 5.44 -19.23
N TRP A 182 7.28 5.87 -18.49
CA TRP A 182 7.09 6.32 -17.11
C TRP A 182 6.24 7.59 -17.05
N HIS A 183 6.47 8.58 -17.92
CA HIS A 183 5.64 9.78 -18.01
C HIS A 183 4.18 9.45 -18.34
N GLU A 184 3.94 8.52 -19.26
CA GLU A 184 2.58 8.05 -19.56
C GLU A 184 1.94 7.34 -18.35
N THR A 185 2.71 6.60 -17.56
CA THR A 185 2.22 6.00 -16.32
C THR A 185 1.84 7.05 -15.28
N LEU A 186 2.64 8.12 -15.13
CA LEU A 186 2.35 9.21 -14.20
C LEU A 186 1.08 9.98 -14.58
N LYS A 187 0.81 10.16 -15.88
CA LYS A 187 -0.45 10.77 -16.34
C LYS A 187 -1.69 10.00 -15.91
N LYS A 188 -1.57 8.68 -15.80
CA LYS A 188 -2.66 7.78 -15.41
C LYS A 188 -2.74 7.56 -13.90
N ASP A 189 -1.95 8.26 -13.12
CA ASP A 189 -1.89 8.11 -11.67
C ASP A 189 -2.67 9.23 -10.98
N VAL A 190 -3.89 8.90 -10.53
CA VAL A 190 -4.75 9.84 -9.79
C VAL A 190 -4.14 10.32 -8.47
N TYR A 191 -3.26 9.52 -7.87
CA TYR A 191 -2.57 9.91 -6.64
C TYR A 191 -1.50 10.96 -6.90
N MET A 192 -0.87 10.89 -8.08
CA MET A 192 0.06 11.92 -8.50
C MET A 192 -0.65 13.25 -8.75
N GLU A 193 -1.83 13.22 -9.37
CA GLU A 193 -2.64 14.43 -9.56
C GLU A 193 -3.09 15.04 -8.23
N GLU A 194 -3.45 14.22 -7.25
CA GLU A 194 -3.85 14.73 -5.92
C GLU A 194 -2.65 15.30 -5.14
N ALA A 195 -1.46 14.76 -5.32
CA ALA A 195 -0.26 15.17 -4.59
C ALA A 195 0.35 16.50 -5.10
N LEU A 196 0.07 16.90 -6.34
CA LEU A 196 0.57 18.12 -6.99
C LEU A 196 -0.43 19.26 -6.92
#